data_4d0934d594c4e71a44539161b3dcf16d
#
_entry.id   4d0934d594c4e71a44539161b3dcf16d
#
_cell.length_a   1.000
_cell.length_b   1.000
_cell.length_c   1.000
_cell.angle_alpha   90.00
_cell.angle_beta   90.00
_cell.angle_gamma   90.00
#
_symmetry.space_group_name_H-M   'P 1'
#
loop_
_entity.id
_entity.type
_entity.pdbx_description
1 polymer ?
#
loop_
_entity_poly.entity_id
_entity_poly.type
_entity_poly.pdbx_seq_one_letter_code
_entity_poly.pdbx_strand_id
1 'polypeptide(L)'
;LPWRMGVLGAVFAIVVVKQLFGGLGQNFMNPALAARCFLLICFTQKMTYFVYDGVTGATPLAQLKSGNVVNTMDMLLGNVRGTIGETSVIAIMIGAMFLILTGVIDLRIPGSYIVSFVIFITLFGGNGFDPWYITAHLCGGGLMLGAWFMATDYVTAPITSKGKILYGICMGILTGLFRLFGASAEGVSYAIIISNLLVPLIEKVTLPKPFGKGGEK
;
A
#
# COMPACT_ATOMS: atom_id res chain seq x y z
N LEU A 1 9.11 5.48 18.04
CA LEU A 1 10.33 5.02 17.34
C LEU A 1 11.53 5.84 17.83
N PRO A 2 12.68 5.22 18.24
CA PRO A 2 13.88 5.97 18.61
C PRO A 2 14.41 6.79 17.41
N TRP A 3 14.86 8.03 17.66
CA TRP A 3 15.33 8.95 16.62
C TRP A 3 16.45 8.37 15.73
N ARG A 4 17.34 7.56 16.33
CA ARG A 4 18.43 6.87 15.61
C ARG A 4 17.94 5.96 14.49
N MET A 5 16.81 5.27 14.71
CA MET A 5 16.19 4.43 13.66
C MET A 5 15.56 5.28 12.57
N GLY A 6 14.98 6.44 12.91
CA GLY A 6 14.49 7.40 11.93
C GLY A 6 15.62 7.92 11.01
N VAL A 7 16.77 8.27 11.59
CA VAL A 7 17.97 8.69 10.83
C VAL A 7 18.45 7.56 9.91
N LEU A 8 18.55 6.32 10.41
CA LEU A 8 18.96 5.17 9.60
C LEU A 8 18.01 4.94 8.41
N GLY A 9 16.70 5.01 8.65
CA GLY A 9 15.70 4.90 7.59
C GLY A 9 15.81 6.03 6.56
N ALA A 10 16.00 7.26 7.00
CA ALA A 10 16.17 8.42 6.12
C ALA A 10 17.44 8.31 5.25
N VAL A 11 18.56 7.90 5.84
CA VAL A 11 19.81 7.64 5.11
C VAL A 11 19.59 6.54 4.06
N PHE A 12 18.95 5.44 4.43
CA PHE A 12 18.64 4.37 3.49
C PHE A 12 17.74 4.86 2.34
N ALA A 13 16.67 5.60 2.63
CA ALA A 13 15.76 6.14 1.63
C ALA A 13 16.47 7.05 0.62
N ILE A 14 17.28 7.98 1.13
CA ILE A 14 17.88 9.02 0.30
C ILE A 14 19.13 8.50 -0.39
N VAL A 15 20.06 7.87 0.31
CA VAL A 15 21.32 7.43 -0.28
C VAL A 15 21.12 6.22 -1.16
N VAL A 16 20.51 5.13 -0.61
CA VAL A 16 20.42 3.87 -1.31
C VAL A 16 19.31 3.89 -2.37
N VAL A 17 18.09 4.29 -2.03
CA VAL A 17 16.95 4.15 -2.95
C VAL A 17 16.90 5.29 -3.98
N LYS A 18 17.32 6.50 -3.60
CA LYS A 18 17.19 7.67 -4.45
C LYS A 18 18.51 8.07 -5.13
N GLN A 19 19.59 8.29 -4.38
CA GLN A 19 20.83 8.88 -4.93
C GLN A 19 21.64 7.89 -5.77
N LEU A 20 21.74 6.64 -5.37
CA LEU A 20 22.49 5.62 -6.13
C LEU A 20 21.91 5.34 -7.53
N PHE A 21 20.63 5.64 -7.74
CA PHE A 21 19.93 5.41 -9.01
C PHE A 21 19.77 6.67 -9.86
N GLY A 22 20.41 7.79 -9.52
CA GLY A 22 20.43 9.00 -10.32
C GLY A 22 19.71 10.21 -9.70
N GLY A 23 19.18 10.10 -8.50
CA GLY A 23 18.61 11.22 -7.75
C GLY A 23 17.12 11.49 -8.03
N LEU A 24 16.76 12.75 -8.26
CA LEU A 24 15.38 13.18 -8.46
C LEU A 24 14.76 12.55 -9.71
N GLY A 25 13.63 11.85 -9.51
CA GLY A 25 12.85 11.25 -10.60
C GLY A 25 13.42 9.93 -11.16
N GLN A 26 14.49 9.39 -10.59
CA GLN A 26 15.16 8.17 -11.07
C GLN A 26 15.03 6.99 -10.09
N ASN A 27 14.26 7.14 -9.00
CA ASN A 27 14.08 6.08 -8.03
C ASN A 27 13.23 4.93 -8.60
N PHE A 28 13.74 3.69 -8.47
CA PHE A 28 13.10 2.48 -8.97
C PHE A 28 11.96 1.97 -8.07
N MET A 29 11.85 2.48 -6.85
CA MET A 29 10.77 2.22 -5.90
C MET A 29 10.52 3.45 -5.04
N ASN A 30 9.39 3.50 -4.35
CA ASN A 30 9.06 4.59 -3.43
C ASN A 30 10.05 4.61 -2.25
N PRO A 31 10.84 5.70 -2.06
CA PRO A 31 11.91 5.75 -1.05
C PRO A 31 11.40 5.64 0.39
N ALA A 32 10.25 6.24 0.69
CA ALA A 32 9.65 6.20 2.02
C ALA A 32 9.19 4.78 2.39
N LEU A 33 8.54 4.09 1.46
CA LEU A 33 8.11 2.70 1.64
C LEU A 33 9.30 1.74 1.74
N ALA A 34 10.33 1.95 0.91
CA ALA A 34 11.56 1.16 0.97
C ALA A 34 12.24 1.27 2.34
N ALA A 35 12.35 2.50 2.89
CA ALA A 35 12.86 2.71 4.23
C ALA A 35 11.99 2.08 5.32
N ARG A 36 10.65 2.20 5.19
CA ARG A 36 9.72 1.54 6.12
C ARG A 36 9.90 0.02 6.11
N CYS A 37 9.98 -0.60 4.93
CA CYS A 37 10.19 -2.04 4.82
C CYS A 37 11.56 -2.47 5.35
N PHE A 38 12.62 -1.71 5.05
CA PHE A 38 13.95 -1.96 5.60
C PHE A 38 13.94 -1.94 7.13
N LEU A 39 13.35 -0.90 7.74
CA LEU A 39 13.24 -0.80 9.20
C LEU A 39 12.35 -1.91 9.79
N LEU A 40 11.29 -2.32 9.08
CA LEU A 40 10.38 -3.36 9.52
C LEU A 40 11.07 -4.74 9.54
N ILE A 41 11.94 -5.01 8.59
CA ILE A 41 12.73 -6.24 8.55
C ILE A 41 13.83 -6.22 9.61
N CYS A 42 14.58 -5.11 9.73
CA CYS A 42 15.71 -5.03 10.66
C CYS A 42 15.28 -4.88 12.13
N PHE A 43 14.17 -4.21 12.39
CA PHE A 43 13.73 -3.82 13.73
C PHE A 43 12.26 -4.13 13.99
N THR A 44 11.80 -5.30 13.59
CA THR A 44 10.39 -5.72 13.62
C THR A 44 9.70 -5.41 14.95
N GLN A 45 10.28 -5.79 16.08
CA GLN A 45 9.67 -5.59 17.41
C GLN A 45 9.39 -4.11 17.74
N LYS A 46 10.31 -3.21 17.36
CA LYS A 46 10.15 -1.77 17.63
C LYS A 46 9.21 -1.09 16.63
N MET A 47 9.12 -1.61 15.43
CA MET A 47 8.23 -1.10 14.37
C MET A 47 6.77 -1.55 14.53
N THR A 48 6.54 -2.68 15.21
CA THR A 48 5.20 -3.24 15.46
C THR A 48 4.68 -2.97 16.89
N TYR A 49 5.41 -2.16 17.66
CA TYR A 49 5.03 -1.78 19.01
C TYR A 49 4.11 -0.55 18.99
N PHE A 50 2.82 -0.78 19.12
CA PHE A 50 1.81 0.28 19.11
C PHE A 50 1.24 0.51 20.50
N VAL A 51 1.19 1.78 20.91
CA VAL A 51 0.63 2.24 22.19
C VAL A 51 -0.56 3.15 21.89
N TYR A 52 -1.69 2.87 22.50
CA TYR A 52 -2.89 3.71 22.48
C TYR A 52 -3.42 3.82 23.90
N ASP A 53 -3.65 5.05 24.39
CA ASP A 53 -4.05 5.34 25.78
C ASP A 53 -3.16 4.69 26.85
N GLY A 54 -1.84 4.68 26.60
CA GLY A 54 -0.88 4.08 27.53
C GLY A 54 -0.88 2.56 27.59
N VAL A 55 -1.74 1.89 26.84
CA VAL A 55 -1.84 0.42 26.78
C VAL A 55 -1.29 -0.10 25.46
N THR A 56 -0.40 -1.09 25.53
CA THR A 56 0.11 -1.80 24.36
C THR A 56 -0.83 -2.90 23.93
N GLY A 57 -0.95 -3.14 22.63
CA GLY A 57 -1.77 -4.23 22.13
C GLY A 57 -1.66 -4.41 20.61
N ALA A 58 -2.27 -5.49 20.14
CA ALA A 58 -2.32 -5.82 18.72
C ALA A 58 -3.15 -4.81 17.93
N THR A 59 -2.74 -4.55 16.68
CA THR A 59 -3.52 -3.75 15.74
C THR A 59 -4.84 -4.45 15.39
N PRO A 60 -5.89 -3.72 14.96
CA PRO A 60 -7.17 -4.32 14.58
C PRO A 60 -7.02 -5.44 13.55
N LEU A 61 -6.12 -5.26 12.59
CA LEU A 61 -5.86 -6.27 11.57
C LEU A 61 -5.19 -7.54 12.14
N ALA A 62 -4.30 -7.39 13.12
CA ALA A 62 -3.70 -8.52 13.80
C ALA A 62 -4.73 -9.27 14.67
N GLN A 63 -5.67 -8.54 15.29
CA GLN A 63 -6.80 -9.11 16.02
C GLN A 63 -7.74 -9.88 15.09
N LEU A 64 -8.08 -9.31 13.93
CA LEU A 64 -8.91 -9.97 12.91
C LEU A 64 -8.27 -11.28 12.44
N LYS A 65 -6.95 -11.27 12.23
CA LYS A 65 -6.20 -12.46 11.83
C LYS A 65 -6.18 -13.55 12.90
N SER A 66 -6.25 -13.19 14.19
CA SER A 66 -6.39 -14.13 15.30
C SER A 66 -7.84 -14.59 15.56
N GLY A 67 -8.80 -14.20 14.70
CA GLY A 67 -10.20 -14.58 14.79
C GLY A 67 -11.04 -13.74 15.77
N ASN A 68 -10.49 -12.64 16.29
CA ASN A 68 -11.24 -11.75 17.18
C ASN A 68 -12.13 -10.79 16.40
N VAL A 69 -13.29 -10.46 16.97
CA VAL A 69 -14.21 -9.47 16.41
C VAL A 69 -13.64 -8.07 16.62
N VAL A 70 -13.59 -7.27 15.56
CA VAL A 70 -13.08 -5.89 15.59
C VAL A 70 -14.23 -4.93 15.31
N ASN A 71 -14.27 -3.80 16.02
CA ASN A 71 -15.26 -2.76 15.78
C ASN A 71 -14.87 -1.92 14.56
N THR A 72 -15.60 -2.08 13.47
CA THR A 72 -15.34 -1.35 12.20
C THR A 72 -15.59 0.15 12.32
N MET A 73 -16.48 0.59 13.22
CA MET A 73 -16.73 2.03 13.48
C MET A 73 -15.50 2.71 14.10
N ASP A 74 -14.83 2.05 15.05
CA ASP A 74 -13.61 2.59 15.65
C ASP A 74 -12.48 2.68 14.61
N MET A 75 -12.42 1.75 13.65
CA MET A 75 -11.46 1.80 12.54
C MET A 75 -11.77 2.94 11.56
N LEU A 76 -13.04 3.24 11.31
CA LEU A 76 -13.44 4.37 10.46
C LEU A 76 -13.09 5.71 11.10
N LEU A 77 -13.38 5.88 12.39
CA LEU A 77 -13.13 7.10 13.14
C LEU A 77 -11.65 7.29 13.51
N GLY A 78 -10.91 6.20 13.69
CA GLY A 78 -9.50 6.24 14.05
C GLY A 78 -9.20 5.98 15.52
N ASN A 79 -10.17 5.50 16.30
CA ASN A 79 -10.00 5.12 17.70
C ASN A 79 -9.35 3.73 17.85
N VAL A 80 -8.28 3.50 17.10
CA VAL A 80 -7.62 2.19 17.02
C VAL A 80 -6.11 2.32 17.11
N ARG A 81 -5.47 1.23 17.52
CA ARG A 81 -4.01 1.12 17.52
C ARG A 81 -3.49 0.96 16.10
N GLY A 82 -2.52 1.80 15.72
CA GLY A 82 -1.95 1.76 14.38
C GLY A 82 -0.82 2.77 14.23
N THR A 83 -0.28 2.88 13.02
CA THR A 83 0.73 3.90 12.70
C THR A 83 0.05 5.26 12.48
N ILE A 84 0.80 6.33 12.76
CA ILE A 84 0.32 7.70 12.54
C ILE A 84 -0.04 7.88 11.06
N GLY A 85 -1.26 8.37 10.79
CA GLY A 85 -1.76 8.65 9.45
C GLY A 85 -2.55 7.51 8.78
N GLU A 86 -2.60 6.30 9.36
CA GLU A 86 -3.39 5.19 8.79
C GLU A 86 -4.62 4.80 9.65
N THR A 87 -4.79 5.42 10.82
CA THR A 87 -5.82 5.03 11.77
C THR A 87 -7.23 5.44 11.37
N SER A 88 -7.43 6.68 10.85
CA SER A 88 -8.75 7.18 10.47
C SER A 88 -8.97 7.10 8.96
N VAL A 89 -9.84 6.20 8.54
CA VAL A 89 -10.23 6.06 7.13
C VAL A 89 -10.97 7.30 6.62
N ILE A 90 -11.80 7.92 7.46
CA ILE A 90 -12.54 9.14 7.10
C ILE A 90 -11.59 10.28 6.77
N ALA A 91 -10.57 10.52 7.61
CA ALA A 91 -9.58 11.56 7.36
C ALA A 91 -8.79 11.32 6.07
N ILE A 92 -8.41 10.05 5.81
CA ILE A 92 -7.75 9.63 4.56
C ILE A 92 -8.65 9.91 3.35
N MET A 93 -9.93 9.57 3.42
CA MET A 93 -10.88 9.78 2.32
C MET A 93 -11.13 11.27 2.04
N ILE A 94 -11.18 12.12 3.06
CA ILE A 94 -11.28 13.59 2.87
C ILE A 94 -10.04 14.10 2.13
N GLY A 95 -8.85 13.71 2.55
CA GLY A 95 -7.61 14.08 1.87
C GLY A 95 -7.52 13.54 0.44
N ALA A 96 -7.92 12.30 0.22
CA ALA A 96 -7.97 11.68 -1.11
C ALA A 96 -8.94 12.43 -2.03
N MET A 97 -10.14 12.76 -1.54
CA MET A 97 -11.13 13.53 -2.29
C MET A 97 -10.59 14.88 -2.73
N PHE A 98 -9.91 15.61 -1.83
CA PHE A 98 -9.27 16.87 -2.15
C PHE A 98 -8.25 16.72 -3.30
N LEU A 99 -7.40 15.69 -3.25
CA LEU A 99 -6.40 15.44 -4.30
C LEU A 99 -7.00 14.97 -5.63
N ILE A 100 -8.14 14.29 -5.60
CA ILE A 100 -8.89 13.92 -6.80
C ILE A 100 -9.50 15.17 -7.44
N LEU A 101 -10.15 16.03 -6.65
CA LEU A 101 -10.77 17.26 -7.14
C LEU A 101 -9.75 18.25 -7.72
N THR A 102 -8.53 18.28 -7.18
CA THR A 102 -7.42 19.07 -7.72
C THR A 102 -6.72 18.42 -8.91
N GLY A 103 -7.12 17.20 -9.30
CA GLY A 103 -6.53 16.48 -10.44
C GLY A 103 -5.14 15.90 -10.20
N VAL A 104 -4.71 15.84 -8.93
CA VAL A 104 -3.39 15.30 -8.57
C VAL A 104 -3.36 13.78 -8.63
N ILE A 105 -4.43 13.10 -8.23
CA ILE A 105 -4.51 11.63 -8.20
C ILE A 105 -5.41 11.12 -9.34
N ASP A 106 -4.90 10.12 -10.08
CA ASP A 106 -5.66 9.37 -11.08
C ASP A 106 -6.39 8.19 -10.40
N LEU A 107 -7.71 8.16 -10.49
CA LEU A 107 -8.59 7.14 -9.91
C LEU A 107 -8.32 5.71 -10.40
N ARG A 108 -7.63 5.54 -11.54
CA ARG A 108 -7.37 4.23 -12.14
C ARG A 108 -6.54 3.32 -11.24
N ILE A 109 -5.54 3.89 -10.55
CA ILE A 109 -4.66 3.13 -9.64
C ILE A 109 -5.40 2.71 -8.38
N PRO A 110 -5.93 3.63 -7.52
CA PRO A 110 -6.58 3.24 -6.29
C PRO A 110 -7.87 2.46 -6.53
N GLY A 111 -8.63 2.79 -7.59
CA GLY A 111 -9.85 2.08 -7.96
C GLY A 111 -9.58 0.61 -8.31
N SER A 112 -8.65 0.34 -9.24
CA SER A 112 -8.29 -1.03 -9.61
C SER A 112 -7.65 -1.80 -8.45
N TYR A 113 -6.87 -1.11 -7.60
CA TYR A 113 -6.26 -1.72 -6.40
C TYR A 113 -7.33 -2.19 -5.40
N ILE A 114 -8.25 -1.30 -5.01
CA ILE A 114 -9.29 -1.63 -4.03
C ILE A 114 -10.23 -2.72 -4.58
N VAL A 115 -10.66 -2.59 -5.82
CA VAL A 115 -11.57 -3.58 -6.44
C VAL A 115 -10.92 -4.96 -6.52
N SER A 116 -9.69 -5.07 -7.01
CA SER A 116 -8.98 -6.35 -7.10
C SER A 116 -8.70 -6.96 -5.73
N PHE A 117 -8.38 -6.12 -4.72
CA PHE A 117 -8.22 -6.57 -3.34
C PHE A 117 -9.53 -7.13 -2.76
N VAL A 118 -10.66 -6.44 -2.94
CA VAL A 118 -11.98 -6.91 -2.48
C VAL A 118 -12.33 -8.25 -3.13
N ILE A 119 -12.14 -8.36 -4.45
CA ILE A 119 -12.39 -9.63 -5.17
C ILE A 119 -11.51 -10.74 -4.58
N PHE A 120 -10.22 -10.48 -4.36
CA PHE A 120 -9.30 -11.47 -3.82
C PHE A 120 -9.69 -11.94 -2.42
N ILE A 121 -10.02 -11.00 -1.51
CA ILE A 121 -10.45 -11.33 -0.15
C ILE A 121 -11.78 -12.11 -0.14
N THR A 122 -12.71 -11.77 -1.03
CA THR A 122 -13.99 -12.48 -1.15
C THR A 122 -13.81 -13.92 -1.62
N LEU A 123 -12.88 -14.16 -2.56
CA LEU A 123 -12.64 -15.49 -3.12
C LEU A 123 -11.81 -16.39 -2.19
N PHE A 124 -10.79 -15.83 -1.55
CA PHE A 124 -9.79 -16.60 -0.78
C PHE A 124 -9.87 -16.40 0.73
N GLY A 125 -10.67 -15.44 1.23
CA GLY A 125 -10.76 -15.14 2.67
C GLY A 125 -11.52 -16.16 3.51
N GLY A 126 -12.18 -17.13 2.87
CA GLY A 126 -12.91 -18.20 3.59
C GLY A 126 -14.31 -17.81 4.11
N ASN A 127 -14.61 -16.52 4.23
CA ASN A 127 -15.91 -16.00 4.74
C ASN A 127 -16.88 -15.61 3.62
N GLY A 128 -16.52 -15.86 2.34
CA GLY A 128 -17.34 -15.48 1.20
C GLY A 128 -17.61 -13.97 1.12
N PHE A 129 -18.81 -13.59 0.72
CA PHE A 129 -19.22 -12.19 0.67
C PHE A 129 -19.78 -11.74 2.02
N ASP A 130 -18.92 -11.54 3.00
CA ASP A 130 -19.27 -10.92 4.28
C ASP A 130 -18.87 -9.44 4.27
N PRO A 131 -19.83 -8.49 4.24
CA PRO A 131 -19.55 -7.07 4.19
C PRO A 131 -18.74 -6.56 5.40
N TRP A 132 -18.96 -7.13 6.58
CA TRP A 132 -18.23 -6.78 7.79
C TRP A 132 -16.74 -7.16 7.67
N TYR A 133 -16.46 -8.39 7.24
CA TYR A 133 -15.12 -8.90 7.04
C TYR A 133 -14.35 -8.10 5.98
N ILE A 134 -15.00 -7.81 4.84
CA ILE A 134 -14.42 -7.00 3.77
C ILE A 134 -14.12 -5.58 4.27
N THR A 135 -15.06 -4.94 4.97
CA THR A 135 -14.87 -3.58 5.50
C THR A 135 -13.75 -3.53 6.53
N ALA A 136 -13.66 -4.51 7.43
CA ALA A 136 -12.57 -4.61 8.41
C ALA A 136 -11.21 -4.73 7.72
N HIS A 137 -11.12 -5.51 6.65
CA HIS A 137 -9.90 -5.62 5.85
C HIS A 137 -9.56 -4.35 5.05
N LEU A 138 -10.57 -3.63 4.54
CA LEU A 138 -10.37 -2.37 3.84
C LEU A 138 -9.89 -1.26 4.80
N CYS A 139 -10.51 -1.16 5.97
CA CYS A 139 -10.19 -0.13 6.96
C CYS A 139 -8.92 -0.43 7.77
N GLY A 140 -8.45 -1.69 7.77
CA GLY A 140 -7.29 -2.10 8.56
C GLY A 140 -5.98 -2.05 7.81
N GLY A 141 -4.88 -1.85 8.58
CA GLY A 141 -3.51 -2.07 8.12
C GLY A 141 -3.03 -1.20 6.97
N GLY A 142 -3.37 0.07 6.97
CA GLY A 142 -2.80 1.07 6.05
C GLY A 142 -3.16 0.88 4.57
N LEU A 143 -4.14 0.02 4.23
CA LEU A 143 -4.52 -0.19 2.83
C LEU A 143 -5.06 1.09 2.20
N MET A 144 -5.94 1.81 2.89
CA MET A 144 -6.50 3.05 2.38
C MET A 144 -5.42 4.12 2.17
N LEU A 145 -4.52 4.30 3.14
CA LEU A 145 -3.37 5.20 2.99
C LEU A 145 -2.47 4.75 1.83
N GLY A 146 -2.19 3.45 1.73
CA GLY A 146 -1.40 2.87 0.65
C GLY A 146 -2.00 3.08 -0.73
N ALA A 147 -3.29 2.84 -0.89
CA ALA A 147 -3.97 2.95 -2.17
C ALA A 147 -4.07 4.39 -2.68
N TRP A 148 -4.39 5.34 -1.79
CA TRP A 148 -4.63 6.73 -2.19
C TRP A 148 -3.38 7.60 -2.27
N PHE A 149 -2.40 7.40 -1.39
CA PHE A 149 -1.24 8.29 -1.28
C PHE A 149 0.10 7.65 -1.63
N MET A 150 0.25 6.33 -1.39
CA MET A 150 1.55 5.69 -1.60
C MET A 150 1.68 5.03 -2.98
N ALA A 151 0.59 4.44 -3.49
CA ALA A 151 0.56 3.78 -4.78
C ALA A 151 0.47 4.74 -5.98
N THR A 152 0.07 5.98 -5.72
CA THR A 152 -0.12 7.04 -6.72
C THR A 152 1.13 7.92 -6.92
N ASP A 153 2.30 7.48 -6.49
CA ASP A 153 3.56 8.18 -6.69
C ASP A 153 3.90 8.27 -8.19
N TYR A 154 4.13 9.49 -8.67
CA TYR A 154 4.36 9.77 -10.09
C TYR A 154 5.59 9.08 -10.68
N VAL A 155 6.64 8.92 -9.88
CA VAL A 155 7.92 8.38 -10.37
C VAL A 155 7.89 6.87 -10.53
N THR A 156 7.16 6.19 -9.64
CA THR A 156 7.15 4.73 -9.53
C THR A 156 5.91 4.07 -10.12
N ALA A 157 4.93 4.87 -10.58
CA ALA A 157 3.71 4.37 -11.20
C ALA A 157 3.82 4.31 -12.73
N PRO A 158 3.13 3.38 -13.42
CA PRO A 158 3.10 3.29 -14.88
C PRO A 158 2.50 4.54 -15.52
N ILE A 159 3.04 4.93 -16.70
CA ILE A 159 2.60 6.11 -17.45
C ILE A 159 1.27 5.82 -18.19
N THR A 160 1.11 4.61 -18.74
CA THR A 160 -0.04 4.26 -19.59
C THR A 160 -1.29 4.00 -18.76
N SER A 161 -2.46 4.36 -19.30
CA SER A 161 -3.76 4.11 -18.66
C SER A 161 -4.03 2.63 -18.39
N LYS A 162 -3.66 1.75 -19.33
CA LYS A 162 -3.75 0.29 -19.17
C LYS A 162 -2.75 -0.23 -18.13
N GLY A 163 -1.54 0.34 -18.13
CA GLY A 163 -0.52 0.01 -17.15
C GLY A 163 -0.94 0.36 -15.73
N LYS A 164 -1.58 1.51 -15.52
CA LYS A 164 -2.11 1.91 -14.20
C LYS A 164 -3.14 0.92 -13.65
N ILE A 165 -4.05 0.43 -14.51
CA ILE A 165 -5.05 -0.57 -14.11
C ILE A 165 -4.37 -1.90 -13.76
N LEU A 166 -3.45 -2.38 -14.62
CA LEU A 166 -2.73 -3.62 -14.38
C LEU A 166 -1.88 -3.56 -13.11
N TYR A 167 -1.22 -2.43 -12.89
CA TYR A 167 -0.45 -2.16 -11.69
C TYR A 167 -1.32 -2.21 -10.42
N GLY A 168 -2.51 -1.58 -10.44
CA GLY A 168 -3.47 -1.66 -9.34
C GLY A 168 -3.96 -3.08 -9.07
N ILE A 169 -4.24 -3.86 -10.12
CA ILE A 169 -4.64 -5.26 -10.00
C ILE A 169 -3.52 -6.08 -9.33
N CYS A 170 -2.28 -5.92 -9.78
CA CYS A 170 -1.13 -6.60 -9.16
C CYS A 170 -1.00 -6.27 -7.68
N MET A 171 -1.11 -4.99 -7.31
CA MET A 171 -1.07 -4.57 -5.90
C MET A 171 -2.19 -5.19 -5.07
N GLY A 172 -3.42 -5.23 -5.60
CA GLY A 172 -4.56 -5.81 -4.88
C GLY A 172 -4.38 -7.29 -4.60
N ILE A 173 -3.95 -8.04 -5.59
CA ILE A 173 -3.66 -9.48 -5.45
C ILE A 173 -2.52 -9.71 -4.45
N LEU A 174 -1.40 -8.99 -4.58
CA LEU A 174 -0.25 -9.13 -3.68
C LEU A 174 -0.61 -8.76 -2.24
N THR A 175 -1.35 -7.66 -2.04
CA THR A 175 -1.80 -7.26 -0.70
C THR A 175 -2.71 -8.31 -0.08
N GLY A 176 -3.66 -8.85 -0.84
CA GLY A 176 -4.53 -9.93 -0.39
C GLY A 176 -3.75 -11.19 -0.01
N LEU A 177 -2.79 -11.57 -0.85
CA LEU A 177 -1.91 -12.70 -0.62
C LEU A 177 -1.09 -12.54 0.67
N PHE A 178 -0.45 -11.37 0.86
CA PHE A 178 0.32 -11.12 2.08
C PHE A 178 -0.55 -11.06 3.33
N ARG A 179 -1.78 -10.57 3.24
CA ARG A 179 -2.69 -10.52 4.39
C ARG A 179 -3.23 -11.88 4.79
N LEU A 180 -3.62 -12.70 3.84
CA LEU A 180 -4.19 -14.02 4.13
C LEU A 180 -3.11 -15.05 4.49
N PHE A 181 -2.03 -15.11 3.71
CA PHE A 181 -1.02 -16.15 3.80
C PHE A 181 0.30 -15.69 4.44
N GLY A 182 0.55 -14.37 4.49
CA GLY A 182 1.79 -13.83 5.06
C GLY A 182 1.84 -13.91 6.59
N ALA A 183 3.03 -13.96 7.15
CA ALA A 183 3.25 -13.94 8.60
C ALA A 183 2.91 -12.56 9.23
N SER A 184 3.10 -11.46 8.49
CA SER A 184 2.77 -10.11 8.94
C SER A 184 1.34 -9.73 8.55
N ALA A 185 0.64 -9.04 9.44
CA ALA A 185 -0.65 -8.44 9.13
C ALA A 185 -0.53 -7.28 8.14
N GLU A 186 0.62 -6.59 8.10
CA GLU A 186 0.87 -5.41 7.27
C GLU A 186 1.60 -5.77 5.97
N GLY A 187 0.83 -6.17 4.94
CA GLY A 187 1.39 -6.54 3.63
C GLY A 187 1.44 -5.41 2.58
N VAL A 188 0.78 -4.27 2.84
CA VAL A 188 0.58 -3.19 1.85
C VAL A 188 1.91 -2.60 1.36
N SER A 189 2.83 -2.29 2.26
CA SER A 189 4.13 -1.71 1.90
C SER A 189 4.96 -2.64 1.02
N TYR A 190 4.97 -3.93 1.33
CA TYR A 190 5.65 -4.95 0.51
C TYR A 190 5.02 -5.12 -0.87
N ALA A 191 3.67 -5.14 -0.91
CA ALA A 191 2.93 -5.26 -2.16
C ALA A 191 3.22 -4.09 -3.10
N ILE A 192 3.23 -2.85 -2.59
CA ILE A 192 3.54 -1.67 -3.39
C ILE A 192 4.98 -1.71 -3.90
N ILE A 193 5.97 -2.05 -3.05
CA ILE A 193 7.38 -2.14 -3.48
C ILE A 193 7.57 -3.18 -4.57
N ILE A 194 7.02 -4.38 -4.39
CA ILE A 194 7.13 -5.44 -5.41
C ILE A 194 6.45 -4.99 -6.71
N SER A 195 5.29 -4.35 -6.61
CA SER A 195 4.59 -3.82 -7.79
C SER A 195 5.39 -2.70 -8.48
N ASN A 196 6.09 -1.84 -7.73
CA ASN A 196 6.98 -0.84 -8.31
C ASN A 196 8.10 -1.50 -9.14
N LEU A 197 8.68 -2.60 -8.65
CA LEU A 197 9.70 -3.35 -9.40
C LEU A 197 9.15 -4.00 -10.68
N LEU A 198 7.84 -4.28 -10.73
CA LEU A 198 7.17 -4.83 -11.91
C LEU A 198 6.79 -3.77 -12.95
N VAL A 199 6.84 -2.48 -12.62
CA VAL A 199 6.43 -1.39 -13.52
C VAL A 199 7.16 -1.45 -14.88
N PRO A 200 8.49 -1.65 -14.97
CA PRO A 200 9.15 -1.76 -16.27
C PRO A 200 8.65 -2.93 -17.14
N LEU A 201 8.21 -4.02 -16.51
CA LEU A 201 7.60 -5.16 -17.23
C LEU A 201 6.18 -4.83 -17.68
N ILE A 202 5.40 -4.16 -16.84
CA ILE A 202 4.04 -3.71 -17.17
C ILE A 202 4.10 -2.73 -18.35
N GLU A 203 5.05 -1.82 -18.36
CA GLU A 203 5.22 -0.85 -19.44
C GLU A 203 5.61 -1.50 -20.77
N LYS A 204 6.47 -2.51 -20.78
CA LYS A 204 6.80 -3.27 -22.00
C LYS A 204 5.57 -3.84 -22.69
N VAL A 205 4.55 -4.24 -21.92
CA VAL A 205 3.31 -4.82 -22.44
C VAL A 205 2.28 -3.77 -22.79
N THR A 206 2.29 -2.62 -22.09
CA THR A 206 1.22 -1.62 -22.20
C THR A 206 1.58 -0.40 -23.02
N LEU A 207 2.85 -0.17 -23.34
CA LEU A 207 3.27 0.92 -24.22
C LEU A 207 2.76 0.67 -25.65
N PRO A 208 2.13 1.67 -26.28
CA PRO A 208 1.70 1.56 -27.67
C PRO A 208 2.92 1.43 -28.59
N LYS A 209 2.79 0.63 -29.63
CA LYS A 209 3.85 0.53 -30.66
C LYS A 209 4.01 1.88 -31.36
N PRO A 210 5.25 2.32 -31.64
CA PRO A 210 5.50 3.56 -32.37
C PRO A 210 4.87 3.54 -33.75
N PHE A 211 4.43 4.71 -34.20
CA PHE A 211 3.83 4.87 -35.52
C PHE A 211 4.82 4.36 -36.61
N GLY A 212 4.36 3.51 -37.51
CA GLY A 212 5.18 2.92 -38.59
C GLY A 212 5.81 1.55 -38.30
N LYS A 213 5.86 1.07 -37.02
CA LYS A 213 6.35 -0.28 -36.68
C LYS A 213 5.25 -1.34 -36.55
N GLY A 214 4.03 -1.03 -36.95
CA GLY A 214 2.87 -1.93 -36.85
C GLY A 214 2.73 -2.99 -37.96
N GLY A 215 3.66 -3.06 -38.91
CA GLY A 215 3.54 -3.90 -40.11
C GLY A 215 4.41 -5.17 -40.17
N GLU A 216 5.28 -5.41 -39.19
CA GLU A 216 6.01 -6.67 -39.09
C GLU A 216 5.30 -7.63 -38.13
N LYS A 217 4.55 -8.59 -38.75
CA LYS A 217 4.09 -9.81 -38.11
C LYS A 217 5.21 -10.84 -38.13
#